data_453aad36259d30c92629389d0b24bbfa
#
_entry.id   453aad36259d30c92629389d0b24bbfa
#
_cell.length_a   1.000
_cell.length_b   1.000
_cell.length_c   1.000
_cell.angle_alpha   90.00
_cell.angle_beta   90.00
_cell.angle_gamma   90.00
#
_symmetry.space_group_name_H-M   'P 1'
#
loop_
_entity.id
_entity.type
_entity.pdbx_description
1 polymer ?
#
loop_
_entity_poly.entity_id
_entity_poly.type
_entity_poly.pdbx_seq_one_letter_code
_entity_poly.pdbx_strand_id
1 'polypeptide(L)'
;RDLVRSRGLGDVYKRQEVLNSDKTVLLDFWASWCAPCRMVVPIVEEIASERRDIKVGKINVDEEPELANKFSIMSIPTLVVMKNGKIVQQVSGARPKNAILEML
;
A
#
# COMPACT_ATOMS: atom_id res chain seq x y z
N ARG A 1 14.42 -6.35 2.81
CA ARG A 1 13.28 -6.19 1.93
C ARG A 1 12.05 -5.75 2.69
N ASP A 2 11.42 -4.72 2.22
CA ASP A 2 10.34 -4.07 2.95
C ASP A 2 8.96 -4.24 2.31
N LEU A 3 8.77 -5.30 1.53
CA LEU A 3 7.47 -5.61 0.96
C LEU A 3 6.67 -6.47 1.93
N VAL A 4 5.53 -5.97 2.36
CA VAL A 4 4.63 -6.66 3.28
C VAL A 4 3.39 -7.08 2.52
N ARG A 5 3.02 -8.34 2.61
CA ARG A 5 1.85 -8.86 1.91
C ARG A 5 0.60 -8.62 2.74
N SER A 6 -0.55 -8.54 2.06
CA SER A 6 -1.83 -8.19 2.68
C SER A 6 -2.17 -9.06 3.88
N ARG A 7 -1.91 -10.36 3.79
CA ARG A 7 -2.23 -11.25 4.89
C ARG A 7 -1.49 -10.91 6.17
N GLY A 8 -0.27 -10.41 6.04
CA GLY A 8 0.49 -10.02 7.20
C GLY A 8 -0.05 -8.78 7.87
N LEU A 9 -0.68 -7.89 7.10
CA LEU A 9 -1.18 -6.63 7.64
C LEU A 9 -2.50 -6.77 8.39
N GLY A 10 -3.23 -7.89 8.22
CA GLY A 10 -4.46 -8.12 8.95
C GLY A 10 -4.25 -8.43 10.41
N ASP A 11 -3.05 -8.84 10.79
CA ASP A 11 -2.69 -9.21 12.16
C ASP A 11 -2.38 -7.96 12.95
N VAL A 12 -2.64 -7.97 14.23
CA VAL A 12 -2.39 -6.85 15.13
C VAL A 12 -0.91 -6.46 15.10
N TYR A 13 -0.03 -7.45 15.16
CA TYR A 13 1.40 -7.23 15.12
C TYR A 13 1.80 -6.51 13.83
N LYS A 14 1.29 -6.97 12.69
CA LYS A 14 1.61 -6.38 11.40
C LYS A 14 1.04 -4.97 11.27
N ARG A 15 -0.13 -4.75 11.83
CA ARG A 15 -0.73 -3.43 11.85
C ARG A 15 0.15 -2.46 12.63
N GLN A 16 0.65 -2.90 13.79
CA GLN A 16 1.53 -2.06 14.60
C GLN A 16 2.84 -1.78 13.89
N GLU A 17 3.36 -2.75 13.14
CA GLU A 17 4.57 -2.58 12.36
C GLU A 17 4.42 -1.44 11.36
N VAL A 18 3.27 -1.34 10.73
CA VAL A 18 2.98 -0.27 9.77
C VAL A 18 2.74 1.05 10.50
N LEU A 19 1.87 1.04 11.52
CA LEU A 19 1.45 2.27 12.19
C LEU A 19 2.56 2.90 13.01
N ASN A 20 3.48 2.09 13.54
CA ASN A 20 4.56 2.57 14.40
C ASN A 20 5.89 2.71 13.65
N SER A 21 5.85 2.58 12.32
CA SER A 21 7.07 2.69 11.54
C SER A 21 7.53 4.14 11.49
N ASP A 22 8.82 4.37 11.64
CA ASP A 22 9.43 5.67 11.42
C ASP A 22 9.79 5.88 9.95
N LYS A 23 9.65 4.85 9.13
CA LYS A 23 9.85 4.94 7.68
C LYS A 23 8.56 5.39 7.00
N THR A 24 8.70 5.99 5.83
CA THR A 24 7.56 6.20 4.95
C THR A 24 7.01 4.84 4.54
N VAL A 25 5.70 4.71 4.53
CA VAL A 25 5.01 3.47 4.15
C VAL A 25 4.15 3.74 2.92
N LEU A 26 4.29 2.90 1.90
CA LEU A 26 3.45 2.94 0.71
C LEU A 26 2.56 1.70 0.73
N LEU A 27 1.25 1.89 0.69
CA LEU A 27 0.29 0.80 0.68
C LEU A 27 -0.49 0.82 -0.63
N ASP A 28 -0.63 -0.37 -1.24
CA ASP A 28 -1.37 -0.56 -2.48
C ASP A 28 -2.58 -1.45 -2.19
N PHE A 29 -3.77 -0.86 -2.18
CA PHE A 29 -5.01 -1.60 -2.00
C PHE A 29 -5.49 -2.08 -3.36
N TRP A 30 -5.62 -3.40 -3.52
CA TRP A 30 -5.86 -4.03 -4.82
C TRP A 30 -6.76 -5.26 -4.68
N ALA A 31 -7.18 -5.80 -5.82
CA ALA A 31 -7.88 -7.08 -5.87
C ALA A 31 -7.48 -7.83 -7.14
N SER A 32 -7.56 -9.14 -7.10
CA SER A 32 -7.13 -9.97 -8.23
C SER A 32 -7.99 -9.78 -9.48
N TRP A 33 -9.26 -9.39 -9.30
CA TRP A 33 -10.20 -9.18 -10.41
C TRP A 33 -10.09 -7.78 -11.02
N CYS A 34 -9.26 -6.94 -10.49
CA CYS A 34 -9.18 -5.53 -10.88
C CYS A 34 -8.07 -5.35 -11.93
N ALA A 35 -8.47 -5.07 -13.17
CA ALA A 35 -7.51 -4.92 -14.26
C ALA A 35 -6.54 -3.75 -14.06
N PRO A 36 -6.99 -2.55 -13.67
CA PRO A 36 -6.03 -1.45 -13.41
C PRO A 36 -5.04 -1.79 -12.29
N CYS A 37 -5.47 -2.59 -11.30
CA CYS A 37 -4.58 -2.99 -10.22
C CYS A 37 -3.42 -3.81 -10.73
N ARG A 38 -3.63 -4.62 -11.76
CA ARG A 38 -2.56 -5.46 -12.32
C ARG A 38 -1.45 -4.64 -12.95
N MET A 39 -1.74 -3.40 -13.34
CA MET A 39 -0.71 -2.51 -13.87
C MET A 39 0.11 -1.88 -12.73
N VAL A 40 -0.52 -1.66 -11.59
CA VAL A 40 0.12 -0.97 -10.46
C VAL A 40 0.97 -1.93 -9.62
N VAL A 41 0.52 -3.17 -9.43
CA VAL A 41 1.21 -4.12 -8.56
C VAL A 41 2.69 -4.31 -8.96
N PRO A 42 3.04 -4.55 -10.24
CA PRO A 42 4.45 -4.70 -10.58
C PRO A 42 5.26 -3.43 -10.34
N ILE A 43 4.63 -2.26 -10.53
CA ILE A 43 5.31 -0.99 -10.28
C ILE A 43 5.63 -0.84 -8.80
N VAL A 44 4.67 -1.17 -7.94
CA VAL A 44 4.86 -1.11 -6.50
C VAL A 44 5.93 -2.08 -6.04
N GLU A 45 5.96 -3.27 -6.63
CA GLU A 45 6.99 -4.26 -6.32
C GLU A 45 8.37 -3.78 -6.74
N GLU A 46 8.45 -3.11 -7.88
CA GLU A 46 9.70 -2.54 -8.36
C GLU A 46 10.20 -1.45 -7.41
N ILE A 47 9.29 -0.58 -6.96
CA ILE A 47 9.63 0.46 -6.00
C ILE A 47 10.15 -0.16 -4.70
N ALA A 48 9.51 -1.25 -4.24
CA ALA A 48 9.93 -1.94 -3.02
C ALA A 48 11.36 -2.45 -3.14
N SER A 49 11.76 -2.93 -4.31
CA SER A 49 13.11 -3.46 -4.50
C SER A 49 14.15 -2.36 -4.64
N GLU A 50 13.76 -1.18 -5.11
CA GLU A 50 14.67 -0.06 -5.34
C GLU A 50 14.79 0.88 -4.14
N ARG A 51 13.69 1.10 -3.44
CA ARG A 51 13.62 2.08 -2.33
C ARG A 51 13.60 1.34 -1.00
N ARG A 52 14.80 1.08 -0.48
CA ARG A 52 14.95 0.35 0.78
C ARG A 52 14.71 1.24 2.00
N ASP A 53 14.58 2.53 1.77
CA ASP A 53 14.33 3.52 2.81
C ASP A 53 12.85 3.60 3.20
N ILE A 54 11.97 2.89 2.48
CA ILE A 54 10.53 2.90 2.78
C ILE A 54 10.05 1.46 2.98
N LYS A 55 8.86 1.34 3.58
CA LYS A 55 8.14 0.06 3.64
C LYS A 55 7.06 0.07 2.59
N VAL A 56 6.85 -1.07 1.94
CA VAL A 56 5.84 -1.20 0.89
C VAL A 56 4.96 -2.39 1.23
N GLY A 57 3.65 -2.17 1.22
CA GLY A 57 2.68 -3.23 1.49
C GLY A 57 1.65 -3.30 0.39
N LYS A 58 1.20 -4.51 0.08
CA LYS A 58 0.09 -4.75 -0.83
C LYS A 58 -1.04 -5.36 -0.02
N ILE A 59 -2.22 -4.76 -0.09
CA ILE A 59 -3.38 -5.19 0.69
C ILE A 59 -4.48 -5.62 -0.26
N ASN A 60 -4.79 -6.91 -0.27
CA ASN A 60 -5.89 -7.44 -1.05
C ASN A 60 -7.19 -7.15 -0.32
N VAL A 61 -8.04 -6.30 -0.91
CA VAL A 61 -9.25 -5.86 -0.22
C VAL A 61 -10.24 -6.99 0.04
N ASP A 62 -10.19 -8.06 -0.75
CA ASP A 62 -11.06 -9.20 -0.55
C ASP A 62 -10.61 -10.06 0.64
N GLU A 63 -9.31 -10.08 0.91
CA GLU A 63 -8.74 -10.82 2.03
C GLU A 63 -8.75 -10.00 3.31
N GLU A 64 -8.70 -8.68 3.19
CA GLU A 64 -8.59 -7.78 4.34
C GLU A 64 -9.68 -6.70 4.29
N PRO A 65 -10.96 -7.12 4.33
CA PRO A 65 -12.04 -6.13 4.19
C PRO A 65 -12.11 -5.14 5.35
N GLU A 66 -11.74 -5.56 6.55
CA GLU A 66 -11.75 -4.65 7.69
C GLU A 66 -10.69 -3.58 7.55
N LEU A 67 -9.52 -3.96 7.05
CA LEU A 67 -8.45 -3.00 6.86
C LEU A 67 -8.81 -2.02 5.75
N ALA A 68 -9.38 -2.50 4.65
CA ALA A 68 -9.84 -1.63 3.58
C ALA A 68 -10.88 -0.64 4.10
N ASN A 69 -11.78 -1.10 4.95
CA ASN A 69 -12.80 -0.25 5.55
C ASN A 69 -12.17 0.80 6.47
N LYS A 70 -11.18 0.39 7.25
CA LYS A 70 -10.48 1.28 8.16
C LYS A 70 -9.80 2.44 7.42
N PHE A 71 -9.31 2.18 6.22
CA PHE A 71 -8.68 3.21 5.39
C PHE A 71 -9.69 3.90 4.47
N SER A 72 -10.98 3.59 4.60
CA SER A 72 -12.06 4.18 3.80
C SER A 72 -11.83 4.01 2.31
N ILE A 73 -11.39 2.80 1.92
CA ILE A 73 -11.13 2.50 0.52
C ILE A 73 -12.47 2.35 -0.22
N MET A 74 -12.73 3.27 -1.15
CA MET A 74 -13.97 3.29 -1.91
C MET A 74 -13.81 2.69 -3.29
N SER A 75 -12.60 2.67 -3.81
CA SER A 75 -12.32 2.11 -5.14
C SER A 75 -10.90 1.60 -5.16
N ILE A 76 -10.57 0.78 -6.14
CA ILE A 76 -9.22 0.22 -6.30
C ILE A 76 -8.76 0.38 -7.73
N PRO A 77 -7.45 0.53 -7.94
CA PRO A 77 -6.42 0.58 -6.91
C PRO A 77 -6.46 1.91 -6.15
N THR A 78 -6.08 1.87 -4.88
CA THR A 78 -5.87 3.07 -4.10
C THR A 78 -4.48 2.98 -3.48
N LEU A 79 -3.71 4.04 -3.61
CA LEU A 79 -2.37 4.12 -3.05
C LEU A 79 -2.40 5.06 -1.85
N VAL A 80 -1.83 4.60 -0.74
CA VAL A 80 -1.80 5.36 0.50
C VAL A 80 -0.35 5.53 0.90
N VAL A 81 0.04 6.74 1.23
CA VAL A 81 1.36 7.01 1.80
C VAL A 81 1.17 7.43 3.25
N MET A 82 1.89 6.78 4.14
CA MET A 82 1.84 7.07 5.57
C MET A 82 3.23 7.47 6.06
N LYS A 83 3.25 8.41 6.99
CA LYS A 83 4.48 8.82 7.68
C LYS A 83 4.15 8.98 9.15
N ASN A 84 4.95 8.33 9.99
CA ASN A 84 4.78 8.37 11.45
C ASN A 84 3.36 7.97 11.88
N GLY A 85 2.83 6.94 11.22
CA GLY A 85 1.52 6.40 11.56
C GLY A 85 0.34 7.20 11.05
N LYS A 86 0.59 8.22 10.23
CA LYS A 86 -0.49 9.09 9.71
C LYS A 86 -0.53 9.05 8.20
N ILE A 87 -1.73 9.10 7.64
CA ILE A 87 -1.92 9.16 6.20
C ILE A 87 -1.56 10.55 5.74
N VAL A 88 -0.60 10.66 4.83
CA VAL A 88 -0.20 11.96 4.26
C VAL A 88 -0.68 12.13 2.83
N GLN A 89 -0.93 11.01 2.12
CA GLN A 89 -1.51 11.05 0.78
C GLN A 89 -2.36 9.81 0.56
N GLN A 90 -3.45 9.97 -0.18
CA GLN A 90 -4.31 8.86 -0.57
C GLN A 90 -4.90 9.20 -1.94
N VAL A 91 -4.57 8.40 -2.95
CA VAL A 91 -5.04 8.64 -4.31
C VAL A 91 -5.61 7.37 -4.90
N SER A 92 -6.70 7.48 -5.64
CA SER A 92 -7.35 6.37 -6.32
C SER A 92 -6.99 6.37 -7.80
N GLY A 93 -6.95 5.17 -8.38
CA GLY A 93 -6.68 4.99 -9.79
C GLY A 93 -5.23 4.63 -10.07
N ALA A 94 -5.02 3.99 -11.22
CA ALA A 94 -3.67 3.58 -11.64
C ALA A 94 -2.84 4.81 -11.98
N ARG A 95 -1.55 4.75 -11.63
CA ARG A 95 -0.61 5.83 -11.90
C ARG A 95 0.71 5.26 -12.36
N PRO A 96 1.45 5.99 -13.18
CA PRO A 96 2.78 5.53 -13.59
C PRO A 96 3.77 5.64 -12.42
N LYS A 97 4.89 4.96 -12.57
CA LYS A 97 5.88 4.86 -11.50
C LYS A 97 6.36 6.22 -11.00
N ASN A 98 6.66 7.14 -11.92
CA ASN A 98 7.18 8.45 -11.52
C ASN A 98 6.16 9.24 -10.69
N ALA A 99 4.87 9.10 -10.99
CA ALA A 99 3.83 9.77 -10.20
C ALA A 99 3.75 9.18 -8.79
N ILE A 100 3.92 7.86 -8.66
CA ILE A 100 3.93 7.22 -7.35
C ILE A 100 5.15 7.65 -6.55
N LEU A 101 6.31 7.71 -7.19
CA LEU A 101 7.53 8.15 -6.51
C LEU A 101 7.41 9.57 -5.99
N GLU A 102 6.69 10.42 -6.69
CA GLU A 102 6.47 11.80 -6.25
C GLU A 102 5.61 11.90 -5.00
N MET A 103 4.84 10.87 -4.69
CA MET A 103 4.02 10.85 -3.48
C MET A 103 4.85 10.56 -2.22
N LEU A 104 6.03 9.99 -2.38
CA LEU A 104 6.83 9.49 -1.25
C LEU A 104 7.71 10.56 -0.57
#